data_f710b0d6468dd6b17857783b5b1b5425
#
_entry.id   f710b0d6468dd6b17857783b5b1b5425
#
_cell.length_a   1.000
_cell.length_b   1.000
_cell.length_c   1.000
_cell.angle_alpha   90.00
_cell.angle_beta   90.00
_cell.angle_gamma   90.00
#
_symmetry.space_group_name_H-M   'P 1'
#
loop_
_entity.id
_entity.type
_entity.pdbx_description
1 polymer ?
#
loop_
_entity_poly.entity_id
_entity_poly.type
_entity_poly.pdbx_seq_one_letter_code
_entity_poly.pdbx_strand_id
1 'polypeptide(L)'
;MEFMTIHVCGEGLVDLVPVAPGSLNDLTPALGGGPFNVAIAAARLGADVAFQSRLSTDGFGRELVAALEREGIDTTWVQRGDEPTTLAVTTIDPDGSASYTFYTEGTADRLVAPRLAPADIACFGTVSLALEPGASRYANLLREFAHQGTLVALDPNIRPFYATETHRAFLQELLPYVTLLKLSVDEVEFLGPAALKKVPIMVITDGSAGLRVVAGTTDFQLPAYPVEMADTIGAGDAVLGALLTTIDERGLDRDALERLSQYDWQKILEFAAKAAAITVSRTGAQPPTRAEVEAFQA
;
A
#
# COMPACT_ATOMS: atom_id res chain seq x y z
N MET A 1 -4.99 23.57 13.69
CA MET A 1 -5.09 22.85 12.42
C MET A 1 -5.60 21.47 12.81
N GLU A 2 -6.82 21.12 12.43
CA GLU A 2 -7.24 19.72 12.48
C GLU A 2 -6.35 18.99 11.49
N PHE A 3 -5.63 17.97 11.95
CA PHE A 3 -4.87 17.11 11.06
C PHE A 3 -5.87 16.28 10.26
N MET A 4 -5.62 16.15 8.99
CA MET A 4 -6.34 15.20 8.14
C MET A 4 -5.98 13.79 8.61
N THR A 5 -6.94 12.88 8.65
CA THR A 5 -6.70 11.50 9.08
C THR A 5 -6.59 10.60 7.86
N ILE A 6 -5.48 9.88 7.73
CA ILE A 6 -5.30 8.84 6.72
C ILE A 6 -5.87 7.53 7.24
N HIS A 7 -6.93 7.04 6.63
CA HIS A 7 -7.56 5.77 6.98
C HIS A 7 -7.11 4.66 6.02
N VAL A 8 -6.25 3.77 6.49
CA VAL A 8 -5.72 2.67 5.67
C VAL A 8 -6.53 1.41 5.91
N CYS A 9 -7.11 0.86 4.84
CA CYS A 9 -8.05 -0.26 4.87
C CYS A 9 -7.49 -1.47 4.13
N GLY A 10 -7.36 -2.59 4.81
CA GLY A 10 -6.89 -3.82 4.18
C GLY A 10 -6.24 -4.82 5.13
N GLU A 11 -5.47 -5.75 4.56
CA GLU A 11 -4.87 -6.84 5.31
C GLU A 11 -3.63 -6.43 6.11
N GLY A 12 -3.44 -7.13 7.22
CA GLY A 12 -2.15 -7.37 7.85
C GLY A 12 -1.92 -8.89 7.87
N LEU A 13 -0.80 -9.33 7.38
CA LEU A 13 -0.42 -10.73 7.22
C LEU A 13 1.02 -10.98 7.69
N VAL A 14 1.45 -12.24 7.65
CA VAL A 14 2.83 -12.59 7.99
C VAL A 14 3.46 -13.35 6.84
N ASP A 15 4.58 -12.83 6.37
CA ASP A 15 5.47 -13.51 5.44
C ASP A 15 6.39 -14.46 6.22
N LEU A 16 6.42 -15.73 5.84
CA LEU A 16 7.37 -16.71 6.35
C LEU A 16 8.51 -16.85 5.33
N VAL A 17 9.64 -16.22 5.63
CA VAL A 17 10.79 -16.10 4.72
C VAL A 17 11.85 -17.13 5.10
N PRO A 18 12.34 -17.97 4.17
CA PRO A 18 13.40 -18.93 4.47
C PRO A 18 14.72 -18.21 4.79
N VAL A 19 15.41 -18.72 5.81
CA VAL A 19 16.74 -18.22 6.20
C VAL A 19 17.80 -18.57 5.15
N ALA A 20 17.62 -19.67 4.42
CA ALA A 20 18.51 -20.10 3.36
C ALA A 20 17.74 -20.52 2.11
N PRO A 21 18.22 -20.15 0.91
CA PRO A 21 17.61 -20.60 -0.34
C PRO A 21 17.53 -22.14 -0.44
N GLY A 22 16.43 -22.63 -1.04
CA GLY A 22 16.19 -24.05 -1.24
C GLY A 22 15.84 -24.84 0.03
N SER A 23 15.63 -24.19 1.19
CA SER A 23 15.29 -24.85 2.45
C SER A 23 14.09 -24.18 3.12
N LEU A 24 13.19 -25.00 3.65
CA LEU A 24 12.08 -24.55 4.51
C LEU A 24 12.29 -25.00 5.98
N ASN A 25 13.49 -25.44 6.36
CA ASN A 25 13.76 -25.90 7.72
C ASN A 25 13.67 -24.77 8.75
N ASP A 26 14.15 -23.56 8.36
CA ASP A 26 14.14 -22.40 9.23
C ASP A 26 13.46 -21.23 8.49
N LEU A 27 12.33 -20.77 8.99
CA LEU A 27 11.55 -19.65 8.46
C LEU A 27 11.54 -18.52 9.48
N THR A 28 11.82 -17.31 9.00
CA THR A 28 11.72 -16.09 9.81
C THR A 28 10.39 -15.41 9.51
N PRO A 29 9.51 -15.17 10.51
CA PRO A 29 8.30 -14.41 10.32
C PRO A 29 8.61 -12.93 10.13
N ALA A 30 8.04 -12.31 9.09
CA ALA A 30 8.06 -10.89 8.85
C ALA A 30 6.62 -10.37 8.78
N LEU A 31 6.31 -9.33 9.55
CA LEU A 31 5.00 -8.68 9.50
C LEU A 31 4.88 -7.91 8.18
N GLY A 32 3.74 -8.03 7.52
CA GLY A 32 3.54 -7.50 6.17
C GLY A 32 2.06 -7.34 5.80
N GLY A 33 1.83 -7.24 4.52
CA GLY A 33 0.57 -6.84 3.89
C GLY A 33 0.70 -5.43 3.32
N GLY A 34 0.27 -5.22 2.08
CA GLY A 34 0.42 -3.90 1.44
C GLY A 34 -0.17 -2.76 2.27
N PRO A 35 -1.45 -2.82 2.68
CA PRO A 35 -2.06 -1.79 3.53
C PRO A 35 -1.35 -1.63 4.89
N PHE A 36 -0.93 -2.73 5.53
CA PHE A 36 -0.17 -2.68 6.76
C PHE A 36 1.14 -1.90 6.58
N ASN A 37 1.89 -2.20 5.51
CA ASN A 37 3.15 -1.51 5.20
C ASN A 37 2.94 -0.04 4.87
N VAL A 38 1.87 0.32 4.13
CA VAL A 38 1.50 1.71 3.83
C VAL A 38 1.19 2.47 5.11
N ALA A 39 0.44 1.86 6.05
CA ALA A 39 0.13 2.49 7.34
C ALA A 39 1.40 2.78 8.15
N ILE A 40 2.31 1.79 8.26
CA ILE A 40 3.61 1.96 8.92
C ILE A 40 4.45 3.06 8.25
N ALA A 41 4.50 3.07 6.90
CA ALA A 41 5.26 4.05 6.15
C ALA A 41 4.73 5.47 6.39
N ALA A 42 3.42 5.69 6.30
CA ALA A 42 2.82 6.99 6.51
C ALA A 42 3.02 7.49 7.96
N ALA A 43 2.82 6.63 8.96
CA ALA A 43 3.02 6.98 10.36
C ALA A 43 4.47 7.37 10.67
N ARG A 44 5.46 6.61 10.17
CA ARG A 44 6.89 6.95 10.32
C ARG A 44 7.29 8.26 9.65
N LEU A 45 6.56 8.64 8.62
CA LEU A 45 6.73 9.93 7.94
C LEU A 45 5.97 11.07 8.61
N GLY A 46 5.21 10.79 9.68
CA GLY A 46 4.60 11.79 10.55
C GLY A 46 3.11 12.04 10.31
N ALA A 47 2.44 11.25 9.48
CA ALA A 47 1.00 11.36 9.29
C ALA A 47 0.20 10.79 10.48
N ASP A 48 -1.01 11.32 10.70
CA ASP A 48 -2.01 10.73 11.60
C ASP A 48 -2.73 9.59 10.86
N VAL A 49 -2.53 8.35 11.31
CA VAL A 49 -2.97 7.15 10.59
C VAL A 49 -3.89 6.30 11.45
N ALA A 50 -5.03 5.91 10.90
CA ALA A 50 -5.89 4.87 11.43
C ALA A 50 -5.83 3.61 10.53
N PHE A 51 -5.84 2.43 11.12
CA PHE A 51 -5.81 1.17 10.39
C PHE A 51 -7.11 0.40 10.56
N GLN A 52 -7.77 0.06 9.46
CA GLN A 52 -9.01 -0.71 9.47
C GLN A 52 -8.84 -2.09 8.84
N SER A 53 -8.96 -3.10 9.66
CA SER A 53 -8.82 -4.50 9.29
C SER A 53 -9.59 -5.41 10.25
N ARG A 54 -9.52 -6.72 10.01
CA ARG A 54 -9.78 -7.73 11.03
C ARG A 54 -8.51 -8.55 11.20
N LEU A 55 -7.94 -8.54 12.41
CA LEU A 55 -6.72 -9.25 12.74
C LEU A 55 -7.01 -10.38 13.75
N SER A 56 -6.30 -11.49 13.61
CA SER A 56 -6.41 -12.67 14.47
C SER A 56 -6.06 -12.36 15.93
N THR A 57 -6.66 -13.11 16.86
CA THR A 57 -6.23 -13.18 18.27
C THR A 57 -5.06 -14.13 18.49
N ASP A 58 -4.56 -14.82 17.48
CA ASP A 58 -3.38 -15.68 17.54
C ASP A 58 -2.06 -14.91 17.82
N GLY A 59 -0.94 -15.63 17.86
CA GLY A 59 0.39 -15.03 18.11
C GLY A 59 0.75 -13.96 17.10
N PHE A 60 0.58 -14.24 15.82
CA PHE A 60 0.90 -13.33 14.74
C PHE A 60 -0.02 -12.09 14.70
N GLY A 61 -1.32 -12.30 14.89
CA GLY A 61 -2.28 -11.19 14.95
C GLY A 61 -2.05 -10.25 16.14
N ARG A 62 -1.52 -10.75 17.27
CA ARG A 62 -1.09 -9.88 18.39
C ARG A 62 0.14 -9.07 18.02
N GLU A 63 1.13 -9.65 17.34
CA GLU A 63 2.33 -8.94 16.90
C GLU A 63 2.01 -7.87 15.85
N LEU A 64 1.09 -8.13 14.91
CA LEU A 64 0.60 -7.13 13.96
C LEU A 64 0.00 -5.92 14.67
N VAL A 65 -0.90 -6.14 15.64
CA VAL A 65 -1.49 -5.03 16.41
C VAL A 65 -0.42 -4.29 17.21
N ALA A 66 0.45 -5.00 17.91
CA ALA A 66 1.52 -4.38 18.69
C ALA A 66 2.48 -3.57 17.81
N ALA A 67 2.71 -3.97 16.55
CA ALA A 67 3.51 -3.20 15.60
C ALA A 67 2.82 -1.89 15.20
N LEU A 68 1.52 -1.92 14.89
CA LEU A 68 0.73 -0.72 14.62
C LEU A 68 0.75 0.26 15.80
N GLU A 69 0.54 -0.24 17.01
CA GLU A 69 0.54 0.57 18.24
C GLU A 69 1.92 1.19 18.53
N ARG A 70 3.02 0.46 18.28
CA ARG A 70 4.39 1.01 18.43
C ARG A 70 4.69 2.17 17.50
N GLU A 71 4.06 2.20 16.31
CA GLU A 71 4.18 3.31 15.36
C GLU A 71 3.14 4.42 15.59
N GLY A 72 2.34 4.32 16.67
CA GLY A 72 1.33 5.32 17.01
C GLY A 72 0.08 5.31 16.14
N ILE A 73 -0.15 4.24 15.40
CA ILE A 73 -1.32 4.09 14.51
C ILE A 73 -2.57 3.80 15.34
N ASP A 74 -3.68 4.50 15.05
CA ASP A 74 -4.98 4.22 15.68
C ASP A 74 -5.50 2.85 15.27
N THR A 75 -5.59 1.94 16.23
CA THR A 75 -6.12 0.57 16.08
C THR A 75 -7.58 0.41 16.48
N THR A 76 -8.30 1.51 16.79
CA THR A 76 -9.73 1.47 17.18
C THR A 76 -10.61 0.80 16.13
N TRP A 77 -10.19 0.86 14.87
CA TRP A 77 -10.90 0.27 13.72
C TRP A 77 -10.46 -1.16 13.40
N VAL A 78 -9.54 -1.73 14.18
CA VAL A 78 -9.11 -3.12 14.02
C VAL A 78 -10.08 -4.04 14.75
N GLN A 79 -10.79 -4.86 13.98
CA GLN A 79 -11.61 -5.95 14.50
C GLN A 79 -10.70 -7.12 14.92
N ARG A 80 -11.08 -7.84 15.96
CA ARG A 80 -10.35 -9.03 16.39
C ARG A 80 -11.21 -10.28 16.18
N GLY A 81 -10.58 -11.38 15.75
CA GLY A 81 -11.23 -12.65 15.52
C GLY A 81 -10.35 -13.84 15.86
N ASP A 82 -10.98 -15.00 16.11
CA ASP A 82 -10.27 -16.23 16.46
C ASP A 82 -9.82 -17.02 15.21
N GLU A 83 -10.20 -16.53 14.01
CA GLU A 83 -9.72 -17.11 12.76
C GLU A 83 -8.20 -16.87 12.63
N PRO A 84 -7.45 -17.77 11.97
CA PRO A 84 -5.99 -17.65 11.86
C PRO A 84 -5.54 -16.40 11.09
N THR A 85 -4.34 -15.95 11.37
CA THR A 85 -3.66 -14.92 10.57
C THR A 85 -3.37 -15.44 9.16
N THR A 86 -3.55 -14.62 8.13
CA THR A 86 -3.10 -14.91 6.77
C THR A 86 -1.59 -15.05 6.73
N LEU A 87 -1.11 -16.12 6.08
CA LEU A 87 0.32 -16.36 5.89
C LEU A 87 0.68 -16.36 4.40
N ALA A 88 1.82 -15.77 4.08
CA ALA A 88 2.50 -15.94 2.81
C ALA A 88 3.83 -16.69 3.05
N VAL A 89 3.97 -17.86 2.49
CA VAL A 89 5.22 -18.62 2.59
C VAL A 89 6.05 -18.37 1.35
N THR A 90 7.23 -17.81 1.56
CA THR A 90 8.19 -17.56 0.48
C THR A 90 9.02 -18.82 0.25
N THR A 91 9.15 -19.22 -1.01
CA THR A 91 10.12 -20.21 -1.45
C THR A 91 11.15 -19.50 -2.31
N ILE A 92 12.43 -19.65 -1.98
CA ILE A 92 13.54 -19.12 -2.78
C ILE A 92 14.21 -20.29 -3.47
N ASP A 93 14.13 -20.32 -4.80
CA ASP A 93 14.76 -21.37 -5.60
C ASP A 93 16.30 -21.22 -5.63
N PRO A 94 17.06 -22.26 -5.99
CA PRO A 94 18.53 -22.21 -6.04
C PRO A 94 19.10 -21.14 -6.97
N ASP A 95 18.32 -20.69 -7.96
CA ASP A 95 18.69 -19.60 -8.87
C ASP A 95 18.39 -18.19 -8.28
N GLY A 96 17.83 -18.14 -7.06
CA GLY A 96 17.50 -16.89 -6.37
C GLY A 96 16.09 -16.35 -6.69
N SER A 97 15.33 -17.02 -7.55
CA SER A 97 13.94 -16.62 -7.82
C SER A 97 13.05 -16.89 -6.61
N ALA A 98 12.15 -15.96 -6.30
CA ALA A 98 11.21 -16.10 -5.18
C ALA A 98 9.79 -16.38 -5.70
N SER A 99 9.13 -17.35 -5.08
CA SER A 99 7.71 -17.64 -5.26
C SER A 99 6.98 -17.60 -3.93
N TYR A 100 5.67 -17.33 -3.97
CA TYR A 100 4.86 -17.14 -2.78
C TYR A 100 3.65 -18.07 -2.80
N THR A 101 3.43 -18.76 -1.69
CA THR A 101 2.21 -19.55 -1.44
C THR A 101 1.42 -18.87 -0.34
N PHE A 102 0.19 -18.45 -0.66
CA PHE A 102 -0.68 -17.76 0.28
C PHE A 102 -1.67 -18.73 0.93
N TYR A 103 -1.72 -18.70 2.24
CA TYR A 103 -2.69 -19.44 3.08
C TYR A 103 -3.74 -18.46 3.56
N THR A 104 -4.82 -18.32 2.78
CA THR A 104 -5.86 -17.30 2.96
C THR A 104 -7.22 -17.87 3.33
N GLU A 105 -7.41 -19.19 3.30
CA GLU A 105 -8.73 -19.79 3.53
C GLU A 105 -9.13 -19.68 5.00
N GLY A 106 -10.29 -19.05 5.26
CA GLY A 106 -10.82 -18.89 6.59
C GLY A 106 -10.01 -17.97 7.51
N THR A 107 -9.16 -17.09 6.94
CA THR A 107 -8.33 -16.17 7.72
C THR A 107 -9.10 -14.91 8.16
N ALA A 108 -8.63 -14.26 9.22
CA ALA A 108 -9.32 -13.18 9.90
C ALA A 108 -9.56 -11.97 8.97
N ASP A 109 -8.54 -11.53 8.23
CA ASP A 109 -8.60 -10.36 7.36
C ASP A 109 -9.68 -10.46 6.26
N ARG A 110 -9.94 -11.68 5.75
CA ARG A 110 -11.01 -11.92 4.79
C ARG A 110 -12.42 -11.73 5.36
N LEU A 111 -12.57 -11.90 6.68
CA LEU A 111 -13.86 -11.83 7.37
C LEU A 111 -14.17 -10.45 7.95
N VAL A 112 -13.39 -9.44 7.58
CA VAL A 112 -13.59 -8.06 8.01
C VAL A 112 -15.03 -7.60 7.75
N ALA A 113 -15.57 -6.80 8.67
CA ALA A 113 -16.83 -6.05 8.50
C ALA A 113 -16.52 -4.56 8.65
N PRO A 114 -15.93 -3.93 7.62
CA PRO A 114 -15.43 -2.59 7.73
C PRO A 114 -16.59 -1.58 7.86
N ARG A 115 -16.30 -0.43 8.47
CA ARG A 115 -17.30 0.60 8.74
C ARG A 115 -16.78 1.94 8.26
N LEU A 116 -17.67 2.77 7.76
CA LEU A 116 -17.34 4.13 7.39
C LEU A 116 -16.89 4.94 8.61
N ALA A 117 -15.75 5.59 8.49
CA ALA A 117 -15.14 6.41 9.51
C ALA A 117 -14.97 7.84 9.01
N PRO A 118 -14.85 8.84 9.88
CA PRO A 118 -14.34 10.14 9.47
C PRO A 118 -12.90 9.98 8.95
N ALA A 119 -12.66 10.42 7.72
CA ALA A 119 -11.33 10.39 7.11
C ALA A 119 -11.26 11.39 5.95
N ASP A 120 -10.14 12.06 5.81
CA ASP A 120 -9.87 12.94 4.68
C ASP A 120 -9.25 12.17 3.52
N ILE A 121 -8.47 11.14 3.84
CA ILE A 121 -7.87 10.21 2.88
C ILE A 121 -8.20 8.77 3.30
N ALA A 122 -8.71 7.97 2.37
CA ALA A 122 -8.93 6.54 2.55
C ALA A 122 -8.09 5.75 1.54
N CYS A 123 -7.26 4.82 2.02
CA CYS A 123 -6.35 4.02 1.21
C CYS A 123 -6.79 2.57 1.18
N PHE A 124 -6.82 1.99 -0.01
CA PHE A 124 -7.23 0.60 -0.27
C PHE A 124 -6.25 -0.10 -1.20
N GLY A 125 -6.31 -1.42 -1.22
CA GLY A 125 -5.57 -2.17 -2.22
C GLY A 125 -5.27 -3.61 -1.87
N THR A 126 -4.46 -4.19 -2.73
CA THR A 126 -3.81 -5.48 -2.59
C THR A 126 -4.77 -6.68 -2.50
N VAL A 127 -4.37 -7.73 -1.81
CA VAL A 127 -5.13 -8.98 -1.66
C VAL A 127 -6.49 -8.78 -0.99
N SER A 128 -6.65 -7.71 -0.22
CA SER A 128 -7.92 -7.32 0.42
C SER A 128 -9.04 -7.03 -0.58
N LEU A 129 -8.70 -6.59 -1.78
CA LEU A 129 -9.65 -6.38 -2.88
C LEU A 129 -9.74 -7.59 -3.84
N ALA A 130 -9.00 -8.67 -3.56
CA ALA A 130 -8.98 -9.86 -4.41
C ALA A 130 -9.77 -11.03 -3.83
N LEU A 131 -9.87 -11.13 -2.51
CA LEU A 131 -10.39 -12.31 -1.83
C LEU A 131 -11.72 -12.04 -1.11
N GLU A 132 -12.74 -12.80 -1.50
CA GLU A 132 -14.07 -12.73 -0.88
C GLU A 132 -14.10 -13.42 0.50
N PRO A 133 -14.99 -12.97 1.42
CA PRO A 133 -15.98 -11.89 1.30
C PRO A 133 -15.41 -10.48 1.57
N GLY A 134 -14.15 -10.35 1.93
CA GLY A 134 -13.50 -9.08 2.25
C GLY A 134 -13.51 -8.10 1.07
N ALA A 135 -13.22 -8.61 -0.14
CA ALA A 135 -13.12 -7.79 -1.35
C ALA A 135 -14.40 -6.99 -1.63
N SER A 136 -15.55 -7.64 -1.63
CA SER A 136 -16.84 -6.94 -1.82
C SER A 136 -17.14 -5.93 -0.70
N ARG A 137 -16.75 -6.24 0.55
CA ARG A 137 -16.97 -5.36 1.70
C ARG A 137 -16.10 -4.11 1.63
N TYR A 138 -14.81 -4.26 1.31
CA TYR A 138 -13.90 -3.13 1.11
C TYR A 138 -14.28 -2.30 -0.13
N ALA A 139 -14.71 -2.93 -1.21
CA ALA A 139 -15.20 -2.22 -2.39
C ALA A 139 -16.43 -1.35 -2.09
N ASN A 140 -17.34 -1.83 -1.25
CA ASN A 140 -18.49 -1.03 -0.80
C ASN A 140 -18.05 0.15 0.07
N LEU A 141 -17.15 -0.09 1.03
CA LEU A 141 -16.58 0.96 1.87
C LEU A 141 -15.84 2.02 1.04
N LEU A 142 -15.07 1.61 0.03
CA LEU A 142 -14.39 2.51 -0.90
C LEU A 142 -15.38 3.46 -1.59
N ARG A 143 -16.50 2.92 -2.09
CA ARG A 143 -17.56 3.72 -2.71
C ARG A 143 -18.22 4.69 -1.72
N GLU A 144 -18.42 4.25 -0.48
CA GLU A 144 -19.00 5.09 0.59
C GLU A 144 -18.07 6.27 0.91
N PHE A 145 -16.77 6.06 1.06
CA PHE A 145 -15.78 7.13 1.24
C PHE A 145 -15.79 8.12 0.07
N ALA A 146 -15.76 7.61 -1.17
CA ALA A 146 -15.81 8.46 -2.36
C ALA A 146 -17.09 9.31 -2.42
N HIS A 147 -18.24 8.74 -2.04
CA HIS A 147 -19.52 9.48 -1.99
C HIS A 147 -19.56 10.55 -0.91
N GLN A 148 -18.77 10.42 0.15
CA GLN A 148 -18.61 11.46 1.17
C GLN A 148 -17.60 12.56 0.81
N GLY A 149 -16.90 12.41 -0.33
CA GLY A 149 -15.91 13.38 -0.77
C GLY A 149 -14.51 13.11 -0.21
N THR A 150 -14.31 12.01 0.54
CA THR A 150 -12.99 11.55 0.98
C THR A 150 -12.09 11.27 -0.22
N LEU A 151 -10.83 11.69 -0.17
CA LEU A 151 -9.84 11.31 -1.17
C LEU A 151 -9.57 9.81 -1.10
N VAL A 152 -9.90 9.08 -2.16
CA VAL A 152 -9.67 7.63 -2.23
C VAL A 152 -8.37 7.35 -2.96
N ALA A 153 -7.43 6.71 -2.27
CA ALA A 153 -6.20 6.17 -2.85
C ALA A 153 -6.31 4.65 -3.04
N LEU A 154 -5.80 4.15 -4.13
CA LEU A 154 -5.80 2.72 -4.47
C LEU A 154 -4.41 2.27 -4.92
N ASP A 155 -3.94 1.15 -4.37
CA ASP A 155 -2.80 0.37 -4.86
C ASP A 155 -3.28 -1.06 -5.18
N PRO A 156 -3.50 -1.42 -6.43
CA PRO A 156 -3.95 -2.77 -6.80
C PRO A 156 -2.96 -3.85 -6.37
N ASN A 157 -1.68 -3.56 -6.46
CA ASN A 157 -0.55 -4.40 -6.05
C ASN A 157 -0.74 -5.88 -6.44
N ILE A 158 -1.00 -6.09 -7.74
CA ILE A 158 -1.48 -7.35 -8.31
C ILE A 158 -0.44 -8.45 -8.20
N ARG A 159 -0.89 -9.63 -7.75
CA ARG A 159 -0.05 -10.83 -7.67
C ARG A 159 -0.56 -11.91 -8.62
N PRO A 160 0.31 -12.77 -9.15
CA PRO A 160 -0.06 -13.78 -10.14
C PRO A 160 -1.26 -14.63 -9.76
N PHE A 161 -1.43 -15.00 -8.48
CA PHE A 161 -2.49 -15.91 -8.05
C PHE A 161 -3.92 -15.31 -8.11
N TYR A 162 -4.05 -13.97 -8.17
CA TYR A 162 -5.34 -13.30 -8.38
C TYR A 162 -5.37 -12.39 -9.61
N ALA A 163 -4.33 -12.40 -10.45
CA ALA A 163 -4.28 -11.66 -11.70
C ALA A 163 -5.20 -12.28 -12.77
N THR A 164 -6.50 -12.27 -12.52
CA THR A 164 -7.53 -12.86 -13.39
C THR A 164 -8.34 -11.79 -14.12
N GLU A 165 -8.99 -12.18 -15.21
CA GLU A 165 -9.92 -11.31 -15.94
C GLU A 165 -11.07 -10.80 -15.04
N THR A 166 -11.59 -11.67 -14.15
CA THR A 166 -12.64 -11.32 -13.19
C THR A 166 -12.15 -10.25 -12.23
N HIS A 167 -10.93 -10.39 -11.69
CA HIS A 167 -10.35 -9.39 -10.80
C HIS A 167 -10.04 -8.08 -11.53
N ARG A 168 -9.56 -8.15 -12.78
CA ARG A 168 -9.39 -6.96 -13.63
C ARG A 168 -10.69 -6.19 -13.79
N ALA A 169 -11.77 -6.88 -14.16
CA ALA A 169 -13.08 -6.26 -14.33
C ALA A 169 -13.59 -5.62 -13.01
N PHE A 170 -13.42 -6.34 -11.88
CA PHE A 170 -13.78 -5.84 -10.56
C PHE A 170 -13.02 -4.54 -10.21
N LEU A 171 -11.72 -4.49 -10.42
CA LEU A 171 -10.94 -3.27 -10.19
C LEU A 171 -11.37 -2.13 -11.11
N GLN A 172 -11.62 -2.41 -12.40
CA GLN A 172 -12.08 -1.41 -13.36
C GLN A 172 -13.41 -0.77 -12.99
N GLU A 173 -14.29 -1.48 -12.26
CA GLU A 173 -15.54 -0.94 -11.69
C GLU A 173 -15.29 0.02 -10.53
N LEU A 174 -14.16 -0.09 -9.82
CA LEU A 174 -13.80 0.78 -8.72
C LEU A 174 -13.09 2.07 -9.17
N LEU A 175 -12.41 2.06 -10.32
CA LEU A 175 -11.62 3.20 -10.80
C LEU A 175 -12.37 4.55 -10.83
N PRO A 176 -13.68 4.64 -11.17
CA PRO A 176 -14.41 5.90 -11.12
C PRO A 176 -14.50 6.56 -9.74
N TYR A 177 -14.27 5.80 -8.67
CA TYR A 177 -14.31 6.25 -7.29
C TYR A 177 -12.92 6.60 -6.72
N VAL A 178 -11.87 6.33 -7.49
CA VAL A 178 -10.48 6.52 -7.09
C VAL A 178 -10.00 7.91 -7.50
N THR A 179 -9.38 8.62 -6.58
CA THR A 179 -8.72 9.92 -6.83
C THR A 179 -7.25 9.75 -7.18
N LEU A 180 -6.53 8.95 -6.37
CA LEU A 180 -5.11 8.67 -6.56
C LEU A 180 -4.92 7.17 -6.76
N LEU A 181 -4.38 6.79 -7.92
CA LEU A 181 -4.04 5.40 -8.25
C LEU A 181 -2.53 5.26 -8.34
N LYS A 182 -1.95 4.46 -7.46
CA LYS A 182 -0.53 4.07 -7.56
C LYS A 182 -0.47 2.72 -8.26
N LEU A 183 0.40 2.60 -9.24
CA LEU A 183 0.54 1.42 -10.12
C LEU A 183 2.01 1.08 -10.36
N SER A 184 2.30 -0.17 -10.67
CA SER A 184 3.49 -0.55 -11.44
C SER A 184 3.22 -0.47 -12.95
N VAL A 185 4.28 -0.52 -13.76
CA VAL A 185 4.15 -0.56 -15.23
C VAL A 185 3.32 -1.77 -15.68
N ASP A 186 3.54 -2.94 -15.07
CA ASP A 186 2.80 -4.17 -15.40
C ASP A 186 1.30 -4.04 -15.08
N GLU A 187 0.96 -3.30 -14.03
CA GLU A 187 -0.44 -3.06 -13.65
C GLU A 187 -1.13 -2.07 -14.59
N VAL A 188 -0.39 -1.14 -15.19
CA VAL A 188 -0.93 -0.28 -16.27
C VAL A 188 -1.36 -1.14 -17.45
N GLU A 189 -0.56 -2.14 -17.83
CA GLU A 189 -0.90 -3.08 -18.91
C GLU A 189 -2.08 -3.96 -18.51
N PHE A 190 -2.06 -4.51 -17.28
CA PHE A 190 -3.13 -5.37 -16.77
C PHE A 190 -4.49 -4.66 -16.75
N LEU A 191 -4.58 -3.44 -16.21
CA LEU A 191 -5.83 -2.70 -16.13
C LEU A 191 -6.27 -2.11 -17.47
N GLY A 192 -5.34 -1.85 -18.36
CA GLY A 192 -5.57 -1.33 -19.69
C GLY A 192 -5.78 0.21 -19.74
N PRO A 193 -5.19 0.89 -20.73
CA PRO A 193 -5.17 2.35 -20.80
C PRO A 193 -6.56 3.01 -20.88
N ALA A 194 -7.55 2.30 -21.44
CA ALA A 194 -8.91 2.83 -21.58
C ALA A 194 -9.62 2.95 -20.22
N ALA A 195 -9.41 2.00 -19.33
CA ALA A 195 -9.99 2.02 -17.99
C ALA A 195 -9.33 3.10 -17.12
N LEU A 196 -8.01 3.26 -17.25
CA LEU A 196 -7.22 4.21 -16.47
C LEU A 196 -7.58 5.69 -16.72
N LYS A 197 -8.17 6.01 -17.87
CA LYS A 197 -8.68 7.37 -18.15
C LYS A 197 -9.76 7.85 -17.17
N LYS A 198 -10.33 6.96 -16.37
CA LYS A 198 -11.33 7.30 -15.34
C LYS A 198 -10.73 7.87 -14.08
N VAL A 199 -9.41 7.71 -13.89
CA VAL A 199 -8.70 8.12 -12.69
C VAL A 199 -7.99 9.44 -12.95
N PRO A 200 -8.21 10.47 -12.12
CA PRO A 200 -7.63 11.78 -12.34
C PRO A 200 -6.12 11.84 -12.10
N ILE A 201 -5.61 11.03 -11.16
CA ILE A 201 -4.20 11.08 -10.75
C ILE A 201 -3.65 9.66 -10.68
N MET A 202 -2.59 9.42 -11.44
CA MET A 202 -1.84 8.17 -11.42
C MET A 202 -0.38 8.43 -11.06
N VAL A 203 0.16 7.62 -10.16
CA VAL A 203 1.60 7.55 -9.90
C VAL A 203 2.08 6.15 -10.25
N ILE A 204 2.96 6.07 -11.24
CA ILE A 204 3.44 4.83 -11.81
C ILE A 204 4.87 4.59 -11.33
N THR A 205 5.11 3.42 -10.73
CA THR A 205 6.44 2.98 -10.31
C THR A 205 7.06 2.11 -11.41
N ASP A 206 8.32 2.39 -11.77
CA ASP A 206 9.04 1.70 -12.84
C ASP A 206 10.47 1.33 -12.39
N GLY A 207 10.57 0.64 -11.27
CA GLY A 207 11.85 0.15 -10.74
C GLY A 207 12.95 1.20 -10.79
N SER A 208 14.05 0.91 -11.48
CA SER A 208 15.19 1.82 -11.64
C SER A 208 14.89 3.05 -12.52
N ALA A 209 13.84 3.04 -13.35
CA ALA A 209 13.41 4.22 -14.12
C ALA A 209 12.69 5.25 -13.24
N GLY A 210 12.28 4.88 -12.02
CA GLY A 210 11.78 5.80 -11.01
C GLY A 210 10.27 5.91 -10.94
N LEU A 211 9.76 7.13 -10.77
CA LEU A 211 8.34 7.44 -10.58
C LEU A 211 7.82 8.35 -11.69
N ARG A 212 6.66 8.06 -12.22
CA ARG A 212 5.96 8.92 -13.18
C ARG A 212 4.60 9.32 -12.61
N VAL A 213 4.28 10.61 -12.68
CA VAL A 213 2.92 11.10 -12.39
C VAL A 213 2.21 11.50 -13.65
N VAL A 214 0.93 11.11 -13.74
CA VAL A 214 -0.01 11.59 -14.77
C VAL A 214 -1.20 12.18 -14.04
N ALA A 215 -1.37 13.52 -14.15
CA ALA A 215 -2.40 14.26 -13.44
C ALA A 215 -2.82 15.48 -14.28
N GLY A 216 -4.06 15.54 -14.75
CA GLY A 216 -4.54 16.61 -15.62
C GLY A 216 -3.67 16.78 -16.88
N THR A 217 -2.99 17.92 -16.98
CA THR A 217 -2.04 18.20 -18.08
C THR A 217 -0.59 17.83 -17.73
N THR A 218 -0.32 17.42 -16.49
CA THR A 218 1.03 17.05 -16.05
C THR A 218 1.28 15.59 -16.41
N ASP A 219 2.38 15.34 -17.10
CA ASP A 219 2.97 14.04 -17.35
C ASP A 219 4.47 14.19 -17.11
N PHE A 220 4.94 13.74 -15.93
CA PHE A 220 6.30 14.00 -15.48
C PHE A 220 6.91 12.74 -14.88
N GLN A 221 8.14 12.43 -15.26
CA GLN A 221 8.91 11.31 -14.73
C GLN A 221 10.12 11.81 -13.94
N LEU A 222 10.30 11.25 -12.74
CA LEU A 222 11.45 11.45 -11.88
C LEU A 222 12.28 10.17 -11.85
N PRO A 223 13.58 10.19 -12.21
CA PRO A 223 14.45 9.02 -12.09
C PRO A 223 14.59 8.53 -10.64
N ALA A 224 14.83 7.23 -10.47
CA ALA A 224 15.13 6.67 -9.15
C ALA A 224 16.48 7.20 -8.63
N TYR A 225 16.58 7.33 -7.32
CA TYR A 225 17.88 7.61 -6.68
C TYR A 225 18.77 6.35 -6.69
N PRO A 226 20.04 6.47 -7.07
CA PRO A 226 20.96 5.34 -7.08
C PRO A 226 21.30 4.95 -5.64
N VAL A 227 21.04 3.70 -5.28
CA VAL A 227 21.37 3.10 -3.98
C VAL A 227 21.81 1.66 -4.17
N GLU A 228 22.56 1.14 -3.23
CA GLU A 228 22.82 -0.30 -3.14
C GLU A 228 21.52 -1.00 -2.71
N MET A 229 20.99 -1.83 -3.60
CA MET A 229 19.72 -2.51 -3.39
C MET A 229 19.91 -3.78 -2.56
N ALA A 230 19.27 -3.86 -1.41
CA ALA A 230 19.22 -5.05 -0.56
C ALA A 230 17.96 -5.88 -0.83
N ASP A 231 16.82 -5.22 -1.00
CA ASP A 231 15.50 -5.86 -1.20
C ASP A 231 14.57 -4.88 -1.92
N THR A 232 13.52 -5.39 -2.57
CA THR A 232 12.48 -4.56 -3.21
C THR A 232 11.15 -4.57 -2.43
N ILE A 233 11.06 -5.39 -1.39
CA ILE A 233 9.84 -5.54 -0.59
C ILE A 233 9.48 -4.21 0.10
N GLY A 234 8.21 -3.80 -0.02
CA GLY A 234 7.69 -2.59 0.60
C GLY A 234 8.05 -1.27 -0.07
N ALA A 235 8.84 -1.29 -1.17
CA ALA A 235 9.19 -0.06 -1.89
C ALA A 235 7.95 0.69 -2.42
N GLY A 236 7.02 -0.03 -3.04
CA GLY A 236 5.74 0.53 -3.51
C GLY A 236 4.87 1.07 -2.37
N ASP A 237 4.85 0.35 -1.24
CA ASP A 237 4.12 0.75 -0.04
C ASP A 237 4.72 2.03 0.58
N ALA A 238 6.06 2.14 0.59
CA ALA A 238 6.77 3.34 1.04
C ALA A 238 6.49 4.55 0.13
N VAL A 239 6.44 4.34 -1.20
CA VAL A 239 6.02 5.39 -2.15
C VAL A 239 4.62 5.86 -1.82
N LEU A 240 3.65 4.94 -1.67
CA LEU A 240 2.28 5.33 -1.39
C LEU A 240 2.16 6.02 -0.04
N GLY A 241 2.77 5.48 1.03
CA GLY A 241 2.80 6.12 2.34
C GLY A 241 3.34 7.56 2.28
N ALA A 242 4.42 7.79 1.54
CA ALA A 242 5.00 9.11 1.37
C ALA A 242 4.11 10.07 0.56
N LEU A 243 3.43 9.57 -0.48
CA LEU A 243 2.45 10.35 -1.23
C LEU A 243 1.30 10.80 -0.34
N LEU A 244 0.68 9.86 0.41
CA LEU A 244 -0.43 10.15 1.31
C LEU A 244 -0.04 11.15 2.39
N THR A 245 1.12 10.96 3.03
CA THR A 245 1.64 11.90 4.04
C THR A 245 1.85 13.29 3.48
N THR A 246 2.41 13.42 2.26
CA THR A 246 2.63 14.74 1.66
C THR A 246 1.33 15.43 1.25
N ILE A 247 0.33 14.66 0.80
CA ILE A 247 -1.01 15.16 0.47
C ILE A 247 -1.70 15.68 1.72
N ASP A 248 -1.67 14.88 2.79
CA ASP A 248 -2.20 15.20 4.12
C ASP A 248 -1.61 16.49 4.66
N GLU A 249 -0.30 16.58 4.77
CA GLU A 249 0.42 17.76 5.31
C GLU A 249 0.13 19.05 4.56
N ARG A 250 -0.10 18.96 3.25
CA ARG A 250 -0.42 20.13 2.43
C ARG A 250 -1.91 20.46 2.41
N GLY A 251 -2.75 19.65 3.04
CA GLY A 251 -4.21 19.81 3.03
C GLY A 251 -4.79 19.76 1.60
N LEU A 252 -4.27 18.86 0.76
CA LEU A 252 -4.65 18.80 -0.65
C LEU A 252 -5.88 17.92 -0.83
N ASP A 253 -6.99 18.51 -1.20
CA ASP A 253 -8.17 17.80 -1.68
C ASP A 253 -8.01 17.36 -3.14
N ARG A 254 -8.99 16.65 -3.66
CA ARG A 254 -9.01 16.19 -5.05
C ARG A 254 -8.78 17.32 -6.04
N ASP A 255 -9.50 18.42 -5.89
CA ASP A 255 -9.46 19.53 -6.81
C ASP A 255 -8.11 20.25 -6.77
N ALA A 256 -7.49 20.35 -5.60
CA ALA A 256 -6.16 20.91 -5.43
C ALA A 256 -5.10 20.01 -6.11
N LEU A 257 -5.19 18.70 -5.93
CA LEU A 257 -4.28 17.74 -6.57
C LEU A 257 -4.32 17.80 -8.10
N GLU A 258 -5.51 17.91 -8.70
CA GLU A 258 -5.66 18.01 -10.15
C GLU A 258 -5.05 19.30 -10.73
N ARG A 259 -4.91 20.35 -9.91
CA ARG A 259 -4.35 21.66 -10.29
C ARG A 259 -2.89 21.86 -9.95
N LEU A 260 -2.24 20.90 -9.32
CA LEU A 260 -0.81 21.00 -8.98
C LEU A 260 0.04 21.22 -10.24
N SER A 261 1.00 22.13 -10.14
CA SER A 261 2.00 22.33 -11.17
C SER A 261 2.97 21.15 -11.26
N GLN A 262 3.67 21.01 -12.38
CA GLN A 262 4.74 20.02 -12.49
C GLN A 262 5.79 20.20 -11.40
N TYR A 263 6.11 21.41 -10.98
CA TYR A 263 7.06 21.68 -9.91
C TYR A 263 6.56 21.14 -8.55
N ASP A 264 5.26 21.30 -8.26
CA ASP A 264 4.69 20.75 -7.02
C ASP A 264 4.72 19.23 -7.03
N TRP A 265 4.34 18.60 -8.15
CA TRP A 265 4.44 17.16 -8.32
C TRP A 265 5.88 16.66 -8.21
N GLN A 266 6.85 17.39 -8.77
CA GLN A 266 8.27 17.04 -8.63
C GLN A 266 8.66 16.96 -7.15
N LYS A 267 8.26 17.92 -6.31
CA LYS A 267 8.57 17.91 -4.87
C LYS A 267 7.93 16.74 -4.14
N ILE A 268 6.69 16.40 -4.48
CA ILE A 268 5.99 15.24 -3.92
C ILE A 268 6.72 13.95 -4.32
N LEU A 269 7.05 13.80 -5.59
CA LEU A 269 7.74 12.60 -6.09
C LEU A 269 9.17 12.49 -5.55
N GLU A 270 9.90 13.60 -5.39
CA GLU A 270 11.24 13.60 -4.78
C GLU A 270 11.21 13.01 -3.35
N PHE A 271 10.22 13.40 -2.55
CA PHE A 271 10.05 12.86 -1.20
C PHE A 271 9.71 11.37 -1.23
N ALA A 272 8.77 10.95 -2.08
CA ALA A 272 8.38 9.55 -2.23
C ALA A 272 9.52 8.68 -2.79
N ALA A 273 10.30 9.18 -3.76
CA ALA A 273 11.43 8.47 -4.32
C ALA A 273 12.57 8.27 -3.31
N LYS A 274 12.82 9.25 -2.43
CA LYS A 274 13.78 9.10 -1.32
C LYS A 274 13.32 8.02 -0.33
N ALA A 275 12.03 8.02 0.05
CA ALA A 275 11.48 7.00 0.91
C ALA A 275 11.63 5.59 0.30
N ALA A 276 11.36 5.43 -0.99
CA ALA A 276 11.58 4.19 -1.71
C ALA A 276 13.06 3.79 -1.74
N ALA A 277 13.97 4.72 -2.05
CA ALA A 277 15.41 4.46 -2.11
C ALA A 277 15.96 3.94 -0.77
N ILE A 278 15.56 4.56 0.34
CA ILE A 278 15.94 4.10 1.67
C ILE A 278 15.33 2.72 1.96
N THR A 279 14.07 2.48 1.59
CA THR A 279 13.41 1.19 1.80
C THR A 279 14.14 0.07 1.07
N VAL A 280 14.49 0.24 -0.21
CA VAL A 280 15.15 -0.80 -1.00
C VAL A 280 16.61 -1.04 -0.57
N SER A 281 17.23 -0.13 0.17
CA SER A 281 18.57 -0.34 0.76
C SER A 281 18.56 -1.20 2.03
N ARG A 282 17.38 -1.67 2.47
CA ARG A 282 17.16 -2.46 3.68
C ARG A 282 16.53 -3.81 3.33
N THR A 283 16.78 -4.82 4.12
CA THR A 283 16.12 -6.13 3.96
C THR A 283 14.71 -6.09 4.54
N GLY A 284 13.71 -6.53 3.76
CA GLY A 284 12.29 -6.54 4.12
C GLY A 284 11.64 -5.16 4.07
N ALA A 285 10.35 -5.09 4.35
CA ALA A 285 9.56 -3.86 4.32
C ALA A 285 9.90 -2.93 5.51
N GLN A 286 11.00 -2.20 5.40
CA GLN A 286 11.47 -1.27 6.43
C GLN A 286 11.44 0.19 5.92
N PRO A 287 10.26 0.84 5.90
CA PRO A 287 10.17 2.23 5.47
C PRO A 287 10.93 3.16 6.41
N PRO A 288 11.49 4.27 5.88
CA PRO A 288 12.24 5.23 6.68
C PRO A 288 11.35 6.07 7.57
N THR A 289 11.97 6.68 8.57
CA THR A 289 11.41 7.83 9.29
C THR A 289 11.54 9.11 8.47
N ARG A 290 10.76 10.14 8.81
CA ARG A 290 10.88 11.47 8.20
C ARG A 290 12.30 12.02 8.26
N ALA A 291 12.92 11.93 9.43
CA ALA A 291 14.29 12.43 9.62
C ALA A 291 15.30 11.77 8.69
N GLU A 292 15.14 10.47 8.41
CA GLU A 292 16.00 9.76 7.46
C GLU A 292 15.78 10.23 6.02
N VAL A 293 14.51 10.48 5.62
CA VAL A 293 14.20 11.02 4.28
C VAL A 293 14.75 12.42 4.10
N GLU A 294 14.63 13.28 5.11
CA GLU A 294 15.16 14.64 5.09
C GLU A 294 16.70 14.68 5.07
N ALA A 295 17.35 13.74 5.75
CA ALA A 295 18.79 13.61 5.78
C ALA A 295 19.37 12.90 4.53
N PHE A 296 18.53 12.28 3.69
CA PHE A 296 18.98 11.52 2.53
C PHE A 296 19.67 12.41 1.49
N GLN A 297 20.91 12.09 1.20
CA GLN A 297 21.73 12.71 0.15
C GLN A 297 21.92 11.69 -0.98
N ALA A 298 21.58 12.08 -2.20
CA ALA A 298 21.75 11.28 -3.41
C ALA A 298 23.19 11.33 -3.95
#